data_1f7fd0c6d0a15100aa5f48353579f949
#
_entry.id   1f7fd0c6d0a15100aa5f48353579f949
#
_cell.length_a   1.000
_cell.length_b   1.000
_cell.length_c   1.000
_cell.angle_alpha   90.00
_cell.angle_beta   90.00
_cell.angle_gamma   90.00
#
_symmetry.space_group_name_H-M   'P 1'
#
loop_
_entity.id
_entity.type
_entity.pdbx_description
1 polymer ?
#
loop_
_entity_poly.entity_id
_entity_poly.type
_entity_poly.pdbx_seq_one_letter_code
_entity_poly.pdbx_strand_id
1 'polypeptide(L)'
;MKKWIVMGCIVLLAACAASESQLVQEGNWYQIGYQDAVTCHTQRSYKSLMELGSAKLGDYEQGYQKGLEQYCNPDVAYQIGLSGQYYEGICEGTEQAQRFRMEWQRGWNEYNQ
;
A
#
# COMPACT_ATOMS: atom_id res chain seq x y z
N MET A 1 3.09 3.83 26.34
CA MET A 1 2.91 3.75 25.85
C MET A 1 2.76 3.64 25.05
N LYS A 2 2.73 3.54 24.57
CA LYS A 2 2.62 3.36 23.75
C LYS A 2 2.46 3.43 22.76
N LYS A 3 2.44 3.33 22.33
CA LYS A 3 2.32 3.35 21.51
C LYS A 3 2.43 3.13 20.61
N TRP A 4 2.41 2.95 20.04
CA TRP A 4 2.53 2.64 19.17
C TRP A 4 2.33 2.71 18.17
N ILE A 5 2.12 2.61 17.56
CA ILE A 5 1.84 2.50 16.72
C ILE A 5 1.87 2.91 15.78
N VAL A 6 1.85 2.88 15.05
CA VAL A 6 1.85 3.16 14.16
C VAL A 6 2.05 3.05 13.29
N MET A 7 2.01 2.90 12.49
CA MET A 7 2.20 2.80 11.69
C MET A 7 2.20 2.82 10.62
N GLY A 8 2.31 2.85 10.16
CA GLY A 8 2.44 2.63 8.86
C GLY A 8 1.56 3.30 7.93
N CYS A 9 1.40 2.82 6.94
CA CYS A 9 0.58 3.28 5.93
C CYS A 9 -0.81 3.13 6.31
N ILE A 10 -1.52 3.70 6.45
CA ILE A 10 -2.63 3.64 6.90
C ILE A 10 -3.66 3.45 7.02
N VAL A 11 -4.23 3.25 7.19
CA VAL A 11 -4.98 3.07 7.61
C VAL A 11 -6.32 3.34 7.82
N LEU A 12 -6.95 4.20 7.59
CA LEU A 12 -8.36 4.45 7.61
C LEU A 12 -9.16 3.42 6.89
N LEU A 13 -8.55 2.85 5.88
CA LEU A 13 -9.21 1.83 5.11
C LEU A 13 -9.53 0.59 5.92
N ALA A 14 -8.74 0.35 6.96
CA ALA A 14 -8.93 -0.83 7.76
C ALA A 14 -10.31 -0.88 8.41
N ALA A 15 -10.89 0.29 8.70
CA ALA A 15 -12.18 0.34 9.36
C ALA A 15 -13.33 -0.09 8.46
N CYS A 16 -13.16 0.06 7.14
CA CYS A 16 -14.21 -0.25 6.18
C CYS A 16 -13.88 -1.44 5.31
N ALA A 17 -12.65 -1.91 5.36
CA ALA A 17 -12.22 -2.98 4.48
C ALA A 17 -12.69 -4.32 5.00
N ALA A 18 -13.06 -5.21 4.11
CA ALA A 18 -13.37 -6.57 4.46
C ALA A 18 -12.09 -7.27 4.88
N SER A 19 -12.21 -8.25 5.78
CA SER A 19 -11.06 -9.02 6.20
C SER A 19 -10.52 -9.83 5.03
N GLU A 20 -9.24 -10.17 5.10
CA GLU A 20 -8.61 -10.96 4.05
C GLU A 20 -9.30 -12.31 3.89
N SER A 21 -9.62 -12.98 4.98
CA SER A 21 -10.26 -14.29 4.87
C SER A 21 -11.62 -14.19 4.22
N GLN A 22 -12.36 -13.13 4.50
CA GLN A 22 -13.66 -12.92 3.86
C GLN A 22 -13.49 -12.70 2.35
N LEU A 23 -12.49 -11.89 1.96
CA LEU A 23 -12.24 -11.64 0.54
C LEU A 23 -11.83 -12.92 -0.19
N VAL A 24 -11.02 -13.75 0.47
CA VAL A 24 -10.64 -15.03 -0.12
C VAL A 24 -11.87 -15.90 -0.34
N GLN A 25 -12.78 -15.98 0.65
CA GLN A 25 -13.99 -16.76 0.52
C GLN A 25 -14.87 -16.28 -0.62
N GLU A 26 -14.89 -14.97 -0.84
CA GLU A 26 -15.69 -14.38 -1.90
C GLU A 26 -15.01 -14.46 -3.27
N GLY A 27 -13.74 -14.83 -3.29
CA GLY A 27 -12.98 -14.85 -4.53
C GLY A 27 -12.64 -13.45 -5.03
N ASN A 28 -12.61 -12.48 -4.15
CA ASN A 28 -12.40 -11.08 -4.54
C ASN A 28 -10.91 -10.74 -4.51
N TRP A 29 -10.18 -11.33 -5.42
CA TRP A 29 -8.72 -11.17 -5.49
C TRP A 29 -8.30 -9.77 -5.91
N TYR A 30 -9.12 -9.09 -6.68
CA TYR A 30 -8.87 -7.70 -7.03
C TYR A 30 -8.77 -6.85 -5.75
N GLN A 31 -9.74 -7.01 -4.85
CA GLN A 31 -9.76 -6.21 -3.63
C GLN A 31 -8.59 -6.54 -2.72
N ILE A 32 -8.17 -7.81 -2.69
CA ILE A 32 -7.00 -8.18 -1.91
C ILE A 32 -5.77 -7.45 -2.43
N GLY A 33 -5.60 -7.44 -3.76
CA GLY A 33 -4.49 -6.70 -4.36
C GLY A 33 -4.55 -5.21 -4.08
N TYR A 34 -5.71 -4.63 -4.23
CA TYR A 34 -5.91 -3.21 -3.97
C TYR A 34 -5.54 -2.86 -2.53
N GLN A 35 -6.03 -3.64 -1.57
CA GLN A 35 -5.73 -3.38 -0.17
C GLN A 35 -4.25 -3.53 0.14
N ASP A 36 -3.60 -4.52 -0.45
CA ASP A 36 -2.16 -4.67 -0.25
C ASP A 36 -1.41 -3.41 -0.67
N ALA A 37 -1.75 -2.87 -1.83
CA ALA A 37 -1.05 -1.70 -2.34
C ALA A 37 -1.31 -0.45 -1.51
N VAL A 38 -2.57 -0.19 -1.16
CA VAL A 38 -2.88 1.04 -0.43
C VAL A 38 -2.45 0.98 1.02
N THR A 39 -2.13 -0.22 1.54
CA THR A 39 -1.60 -0.36 2.89
C THR A 39 -0.09 -0.58 2.89
N CYS A 40 0.57 -0.26 1.78
CA CYS A 40 2.03 -0.28 1.65
C CYS A 40 2.66 -1.66 1.68
N HIS A 41 1.90 -2.69 1.39
CA HIS A 41 2.47 -4.03 1.29
C HIS A 41 3.02 -4.25 -0.10
N THR A 42 4.16 -4.94 -0.17
CA THR A 42 4.70 -5.31 -1.46
C THR A 42 3.80 -6.35 -2.11
N GLN A 43 3.89 -6.45 -3.43
CA GLN A 43 3.10 -7.42 -4.16
C GLN A 43 3.48 -8.84 -3.72
N ARG A 44 2.46 -9.65 -3.43
CA ARG A 44 2.71 -11.02 -2.98
C ARG A 44 3.13 -11.90 -4.14
N SER A 45 3.94 -12.90 -3.82
CA SER A 45 4.35 -13.88 -4.81
C SER A 45 3.18 -14.79 -5.16
N TYR A 46 3.29 -15.44 -6.31
CA TYR A 46 2.29 -16.42 -6.72
C TYR A 46 2.11 -17.50 -5.65
N LYS A 47 3.23 -17.99 -5.12
CA LYS A 47 3.17 -19.03 -4.10
C LYS A 47 2.40 -18.56 -2.87
N SER A 48 2.67 -17.35 -2.44
CA SER A 48 2.01 -16.80 -1.27
C SER A 48 0.51 -16.68 -1.48
N LEU A 49 0.11 -16.26 -2.69
CA LEU A 49 -1.31 -16.14 -3.01
C LEU A 49 -2.00 -17.49 -3.05
N MET A 50 -1.34 -18.47 -3.63
CA MET A 50 -1.93 -19.81 -3.74
C MET A 50 -2.08 -20.49 -2.38
N GLU A 51 -1.28 -20.07 -1.41
CA GLU A 51 -1.42 -20.59 -0.05
C GLU A 51 -2.70 -20.08 0.63
N LEU A 52 -3.23 -18.96 0.17
CA LEU A 52 -4.47 -18.43 0.70
C LEU A 52 -5.70 -19.11 0.12
N GLY A 53 -5.62 -19.54 -1.15
CA GLY A 53 -6.74 -20.15 -1.82
C GLY A 53 -6.50 -20.23 -3.31
N SER A 54 -7.55 -20.42 -4.07
CA SER A 54 -7.46 -20.53 -5.53
C SER A 54 -7.37 -19.14 -6.14
N ALA A 55 -6.22 -18.51 -6.00
CA ALA A 55 -6.04 -17.13 -6.38
C ALA A 55 -6.15 -16.92 -7.88
N LYS A 56 -6.86 -15.84 -8.26
CA LYS A 56 -6.89 -15.37 -9.64
C LYS A 56 -5.82 -14.29 -9.75
N LEU A 57 -4.67 -14.71 -10.26
CA LEU A 57 -3.49 -13.86 -10.27
C LEU A 57 -3.71 -12.56 -11.02
N GLY A 58 -4.37 -12.63 -12.18
CA GLY A 58 -4.63 -11.44 -12.97
C GLY A 58 -5.49 -10.43 -12.24
N ASP A 59 -6.51 -10.92 -11.53
CA ASP A 59 -7.38 -10.03 -10.75
C ASP A 59 -6.59 -9.36 -9.63
N TYR A 60 -5.77 -10.14 -8.94
CA TYR A 60 -4.95 -9.60 -7.87
C TYR A 60 -4.01 -8.51 -8.40
N GLU A 61 -3.35 -8.78 -9.53
CA GLU A 61 -2.41 -7.83 -10.11
C GLU A 61 -3.10 -6.53 -10.52
N GLN A 62 -4.29 -6.64 -11.12
CA GLN A 62 -5.02 -5.44 -11.51
C GLN A 62 -5.40 -4.60 -10.31
N GLY A 63 -5.86 -5.25 -9.24
CA GLY A 63 -6.19 -4.55 -8.03
C GLY A 63 -4.98 -3.89 -7.41
N TYR A 64 -3.86 -4.62 -7.39
CA TYR A 64 -2.63 -4.09 -6.83
C TYR A 64 -2.16 -2.85 -7.60
N GLN A 65 -2.19 -2.90 -8.94
CA GLN A 65 -1.79 -1.75 -9.75
C GLN A 65 -2.70 -0.55 -9.49
N LYS A 66 -3.99 -0.80 -9.35
CA LYS A 66 -4.92 0.28 -9.06
C LYS A 66 -4.63 0.90 -7.70
N GLY A 67 -4.34 0.07 -6.72
CA GLY A 67 -3.98 0.57 -5.38
C GLY A 67 -2.69 1.36 -5.41
N LEU A 68 -1.71 0.93 -6.22
CA LEU A 68 -0.47 1.68 -6.35
C LEU A 68 -0.72 3.07 -6.91
N GLU A 69 -1.64 3.20 -7.87
CA GLU A 69 -1.96 4.52 -8.42
C GLU A 69 -2.47 5.45 -7.33
N GLN A 70 -3.24 4.90 -6.39
CA GLN A 70 -3.75 5.71 -5.27
C GLN A 70 -2.65 6.06 -4.29
N TYR A 71 -1.87 5.08 -3.87
CA TYR A 71 -0.82 5.33 -2.89
C TYR A 71 0.31 6.18 -3.46
N CYS A 72 0.67 5.94 -4.71
CA CYS A 72 1.86 6.57 -5.31
C CYS A 72 1.58 7.94 -5.91
N ASN A 73 0.51 8.57 -5.47
CA ASN A 73 0.18 9.93 -5.88
C ASN A 73 1.14 10.91 -5.20
N PRO A 74 1.94 11.68 -5.96
CA PRO A 74 2.87 12.62 -5.35
C PRO A 74 2.21 13.65 -4.44
N ASP A 75 0.92 13.92 -4.67
CA ASP A 75 0.20 14.89 -3.85
C ASP A 75 0.09 14.47 -2.39
N VAL A 76 0.16 13.16 -2.11
CA VAL A 76 0.10 12.70 -0.72
C VAL A 76 1.47 12.35 -0.17
N ALA A 77 2.50 12.30 -1.02
CA ALA A 77 3.82 11.86 -0.60
C ALA A 77 4.42 12.79 0.46
N TYR A 78 4.23 14.08 0.29
CA TYR A 78 4.73 15.05 1.25
C TYR A 78 4.15 14.80 2.64
N GLN A 79 2.84 14.55 2.70
CA GLN A 79 2.18 14.29 3.98
C GLN A 79 2.69 13.01 4.61
N ILE A 80 2.96 12.00 3.80
CA ILE A 80 3.49 10.75 4.30
C ILE A 80 4.85 10.98 4.95
N GLY A 81 5.74 11.71 4.27
CA GLY A 81 7.05 12.03 4.82
C GLY A 81 6.96 12.91 6.06
N LEU A 82 6.06 13.87 6.03
CA LEU A 82 5.88 14.79 7.15
C LEU A 82 5.37 14.07 8.40
N SER A 83 4.66 12.97 8.22
CA SER A 83 4.17 12.18 9.35
C SER A 83 5.26 11.29 9.98
N GLY A 84 6.44 11.26 9.38
CA GLY A 84 7.53 10.42 9.88
C GLY A 84 7.50 9.00 9.36
N GLN A 85 6.63 8.71 8.41
CA GLN A 85 6.55 7.37 7.84
C GLN A 85 7.65 7.20 6.80
N TYR A 86 8.40 6.10 6.94
CA TYR A 86 9.49 5.82 6.02
C TYR A 86 8.94 5.24 4.71
N TYR A 87 9.53 5.69 3.59
CA TYR A 87 9.15 5.19 2.27
C TYR A 87 10.06 4.02 1.90
N GLU A 88 9.46 2.87 1.62
CA GLU A 88 10.21 1.64 1.37
C GLU A 88 10.30 1.28 -0.11
N GLY A 89 9.95 2.21 -1.00
CA GLY A 89 10.18 1.98 -2.42
C GLY A 89 9.04 1.32 -3.17
N ILE A 90 7.86 1.25 -2.57
CA ILE A 90 6.75 0.55 -3.19
C ILE A 90 6.33 1.18 -4.53
N CYS A 91 6.63 2.46 -4.73
CA CYS A 91 6.25 3.16 -5.96
C CYS A 91 7.30 3.05 -7.07
N GLU A 92 8.44 2.41 -6.79
CA GLU A 92 9.47 2.30 -7.80
C GLU A 92 8.93 1.48 -8.98
N GLY A 93 9.22 1.93 -10.18
CA GLY A 93 8.69 1.31 -11.39
C GLY A 93 7.43 1.96 -11.91
N THR A 94 6.80 2.85 -11.14
CA THR A 94 5.66 3.60 -11.63
C THR A 94 6.14 4.91 -12.24
N GLU A 95 5.27 5.54 -13.04
CA GLU A 95 5.62 6.80 -13.69
C GLU A 95 5.85 7.92 -12.69
N GLN A 96 5.20 7.84 -11.55
CA GLN A 96 5.25 8.90 -10.55
C GLN A 96 6.33 8.69 -9.49
N ALA A 97 7.11 7.62 -9.62
CA ALA A 97 8.05 7.25 -8.57
C ALA A 97 9.01 8.36 -8.19
N GLN A 98 9.59 9.02 -9.20
CA GLN A 98 10.57 10.07 -8.92
C GLN A 98 9.94 11.25 -8.19
N ARG A 99 8.79 11.72 -8.68
CA ARG A 99 8.11 12.83 -8.03
C ARG A 99 7.65 12.44 -6.63
N PHE A 100 7.18 11.20 -6.48
CA PHE A 100 6.77 10.71 -5.17
C PHE A 100 7.94 10.78 -4.19
N ARG A 101 9.10 10.27 -4.60
CA ARG A 101 10.28 10.30 -3.73
C ARG A 101 10.67 11.72 -3.35
N MET A 102 10.63 12.64 -4.30
CA MET A 102 11.00 14.02 -4.03
C MET A 102 10.07 14.66 -3.02
N GLU A 103 8.76 14.47 -3.19
CA GLU A 103 7.80 15.05 -2.26
C GLU A 103 7.86 14.38 -0.90
N TRP A 104 8.04 13.05 -0.89
CA TRP A 104 8.20 12.34 0.37
C TRP A 104 9.44 12.85 1.10
N GLN A 105 10.55 13.02 0.38
CA GLN A 105 11.80 13.48 0.97
C GLN A 105 11.63 14.87 1.57
N ARG A 106 10.90 15.72 0.89
CA ARG A 106 10.67 17.08 1.39
C ARG A 106 9.91 17.03 2.73
N GLY A 107 8.88 16.22 2.81
CA GLY A 107 8.13 16.07 4.05
C GLY A 107 8.98 15.42 5.14
N TRP A 108 9.74 14.41 4.76
CA TRP A 108 10.62 13.71 5.70
C TRP A 108 11.64 14.67 6.31
N ASN A 109 12.23 15.54 5.47
CA ASN A 109 13.20 16.52 5.96
C ASN A 109 12.58 17.47 6.95
N GLU A 110 11.34 17.90 6.69
CA GLU A 110 10.64 18.76 7.65
C GLU A 110 10.36 18.05 8.95
N TYR A 111 9.97 16.78 8.86
CA TYR A 111 9.69 16.01 10.06
C TYR A 111 10.95 15.91 10.94
N ASN A 112 12.11 15.82 10.32
CA ASN A 112 13.36 15.62 11.04
C ASN A 112 14.07 16.91 11.45
N GLN A 113 13.45 18.06 11.31
CA GLN A 113 14.06 19.32 11.75
C GLN A 113 14.02 19.51 13.24
#